data_c1b3ff5d9390f849add50effbdc462ca
#
_entry.id   c1b3ff5d9390f849add50effbdc462ca
#
_cell.length_a   1.000
_cell.length_b   1.000
_cell.length_c   1.000
_cell.angle_alpha   90.00
_cell.angle_beta   90.00
_cell.angle_gamma   90.00
#
_symmetry.space_group_name_H-M   'P 1'
#
loop_
_entity.id
_entity.type
_entity.pdbx_description
1 polymer ?
#
loop_
_entity_poly.entity_id
_entity_poly.type
_entity_poly.pdbx_seq_one_letter_code
_entity_poly.pdbx_strand_id
1 'polypeptide(L)' 'EDSLKKIETHIEEIVRLANVGNISKADIIEILNISLEGEL' A
#
# COMPACT_ATOMS: atom_id res chain seq x y z
N GLU A 1 -16.40 10.70 -4.22
CA GLU A 1 -16.20 9.25 -4.38
C GLU A 1 -15.54 8.65 -3.17
N ASP A 2 -16.23 7.74 -2.49
CA ASP A 2 -15.73 7.16 -1.24
C ASP A 2 -14.54 6.23 -1.46
N SER A 3 -14.40 5.69 -2.67
CA SER A 3 -13.35 4.72 -2.94
C SER A 3 -11.96 5.30 -2.73
N LEU A 4 -11.75 6.54 -3.16
CA LEU A 4 -10.45 7.17 -2.98
C LEU A 4 -10.13 7.38 -1.50
N LYS A 5 -11.13 7.76 -0.71
CA LYS A 5 -10.91 7.95 0.72
C LYS A 5 -10.57 6.63 1.41
N LYS A 6 -11.22 5.56 1.01
CA LYS A 6 -10.93 4.24 1.57
C LYS A 6 -9.52 3.81 1.22
N ILE A 7 -9.12 4.05 -0.03
CA ILE A 7 -7.76 3.72 -0.46
C ILE A 7 -6.74 4.52 0.35
N GLU A 8 -6.99 5.81 0.56
CA GLU A 8 -6.08 6.65 1.33
C GLU A 8 -5.93 6.14 2.76
N THR A 9 -7.03 5.70 3.36
CA THR A 9 -7.00 5.16 4.71
C THR A 9 -6.13 3.91 4.77
N HIS A 10 -6.28 3.04 3.78
CA HIS A 10 -5.48 1.81 3.72
C HIS A 10 -4.01 2.11 3.48
N ILE A 11 -3.73 3.13 2.67
CA ILE A 11 -2.35 3.54 2.42
C ILE A 11 -1.70 4.07 3.69
N GLU A 12 -2.44 4.83 4.49
CA GLU A 12 -1.92 5.30 5.78
C GLU A 12 -1.55 4.14 6.69
N GLU A 13 -2.38 3.11 6.67
CA GLU A 13 -2.09 1.91 7.44
C GLU A 13 -0.81 1.24 6.95
N ILE A 14 -0.65 1.17 5.62
CA ILE A 14 0.54 0.60 5.02
C ILE A 14 1.79 1.38 5.43
N VAL A 15 1.70 2.70 5.42
CA VAL A 15 2.82 3.55 5.81
C VAL A 15 3.21 3.29 7.25
N ARG A 16 2.23 3.17 8.13
CA ARG A 16 2.48 2.91 9.54
C ARG A 16 3.17 1.54 9.72
N LEU A 17 2.66 0.53 9.05
CA LEU A 17 3.23 -0.81 9.14
C LEU A 17 4.64 -0.86 8.56
N ALA A 18 4.88 -0.13 7.48
CA ALA A 18 6.19 -0.06 6.87
C ALA A 18 7.20 0.56 7.84
N ASN A 19 6.79 1.61 8.53
CA ASN A 19 7.68 2.25 9.51
C ASN A 19 8.00 1.32 10.66
N VAL A 20 6.99 0.61 11.18
CA VAL A 20 7.20 -0.32 12.28
C VAL A 20 8.09 -1.48 11.84
N GLY A 21 7.85 -2.01 10.64
CA GLY A 21 8.61 -3.15 10.13
C GLY A 21 9.89 -2.78 9.41
N ASN A 22 10.18 -1.49 9.31
CA ASN A 22 11.38 -1.01 8.63
C ASN A 22 11.44 -1.51 7.18
N ILE A 23 10.29 -1.46 6.50
CA ILE A 23 10.17 -1.91 5.12
C ILE A 23 10.37 -0.73 4.19
N SER A 24 11.17 -0.92 3.14
CA SER A 24 11.51 0.17 2.24
C SER A 24 10.35 0.52 1.32
N LYS A 25 10.39 1.75 0.81
CA LYS A 25 9.41 2.22 -0.15
C LYS A 25 9.41 1.35 -1.41
N ALA A 26 10.61 0.95 -1.87
CA ALA A 26 10.73 0.13 -3.06
C ALA A 26 10.02 -1.21 -2.89
N ASP A 27 10.15 -1.82 -1.70
CA ASP A 27 9.48 -3.08 -1.42
C ASP A 27 7.97 -2.91 -1.46
N ILE A 28 7.46 -1.83 -0.88
CA ILE A 28 6.03 -1.54 -0.87
C ILE A 28 5.51 -1.39 -2.30
N ILE A 29 6.23 -0.64 -3.12
CA ILE A 29 5.83 -0.42 -4.51
C ILE A 29 5.81 -1.73 -5.29
N GLU A 30 6.79 -2.58 -5.07
CA GLU A 30 6.85 -3.87 -5.75
C GLU A 30 5.66 -4.73 -5.36
N ILE A 31 5.36 -4.83 -4.08
CA ILE A 31 4.21 -5.60 -3.62
C ILE A 31 2.92 -5.07 -4.22
N LEU A 32 2.78 -3.75 -4.25
CA LEU A 32 1.59 -3.13 -4.79
C LEU A 32 1.43 -3.42 -6.27
N ASN A 33 2.52 -3.33 -7.03
CA ASN A 33 2.48 -3.61 -8.46
C ASN A 33 2.06 -5.06 -8.73
N ILE A 34 2.63 -6.00 -7.99
CA ILE A 34 2.29 -7.41 -8.14
C ILE A 34 0.83 -7.63 -7.80
N SER A 35 0.36 -7.03 -6.73
CA SER A 35 -1.03 -7.19 -6.31
C SER A 35 -1.99 -6.63 -7.34
N LEU A 36 -1.67 -5.45 -7.89
CA LEU A 36 -2.54 -4.84 -8.88
C LEU A 36 -2.59 -5.65 -10.15
N GLU A 37 -1.44 -6.17 -10.60
CA GLU A 37 -1.40 -6.99 -11.81
C GLU A 37 -2.15 -8.30 -11.61
N GLY A 38 -2.05 -8.88 -10.43
CA GLY A 38 -2.72 -10.14 -10.16
C GLY A 38 -4.22 -10.00 -10.03
N GLU A 39 -4.70 -8.82 -9.61
CA GLU A 39 -6.14 -8.61 -9.40
C GLU A 39 -6.82 -8.03 -10.63
N LEU A 40 -6.07 -7.36 -11.48
CA LEU A 40 -6.63 -6.74 -12.66
C LEU A 40 -6.30 -7.53 -13.91
#